data_af6602300518eba144092239f88e803d
#
_entry.id   af6602300518eba144092239f88e803d
#
_cell.length_a   1.000
_cell.length_b   1.000
_cell.length_c   1.000
_cell.angle_alpha   90.00
_cell.angle_beta   90.00
_cell.angle_gamma   90.00
#
_symmetry.space_group_name_H-M   'P 1'
#
loop_
_entity.id
_entity.type
_entity.pdbx_description
1 polymer ?
#
loop_
_entity_poly.entity_id
_entity_poly.type
_entity_poly.pdbx_seq_one_letter_code
_entity_poly.pdbx_strand_id
1 'polypeptide(L)'
;MLFTAPLVMLGLLMLVLVWESIRGNLTPEAREHWPWRLQLLDMEALGSLLAVAVGAVLARAQYARTVRPYLGWRGSWARGHLRGDTQAWAVGILNGGQHIATVESYDCQVVLAGRERRAGTRWTDITVAVEELTGAGLVVAEDFQLAELGPGFPLVGTGSYETVLVGAFSKEFVDRVEALHVRIRVTDLVGDSHERIGDCMRGARANTFAPPD
;
A
#
# COMPACT_ATOMS: atom_id res chain seq x y z
N MET A 1 4.55 -5.43 16.32
CA MET A 1 5.27 -5.24 17.60
C MET A 1 6.79 -5.39 17.48
N LEU A 2 7.35 -6.32 16.71
CA LEU A 2 8.81 -6.46 16.54
C LEU A 2 9.50 -5.21 15.94
N PHE A 3 8.77 -4.39 15.23
CA PHE A 3 9.32 -3.25 14.47
C PHE A 3 9.54 -1.97 15.27
N THR A 4 8.92 -1.85 16.44
CA THR A 4 9.11 -0.70 17.34
C THR A 4 10.23 -0.91 18.36
N ALA A 5 10.67 -2.16 18.55
CA ALA A 5 11.66 -2.52 19.55
C ALA A 5 13.00 -1.73 19.45
N PRO A 6 13.62 -1.57 18.26
CA PRO A 6 14.86 -0.79 18.16
C PRO A 6 14.68 0.69 18.51
N LEU A 7 13.52 1.29 18.18
CA LEU A 7 13.21 2.68 18.52
C LEU A 7 12.98 2.86 20.02
N VAL A 8 12.29 1.92 20.66
CA VAL A 8 12.07 1.92 22.11
C VAL A 8 13.41 1.77 22.84
N MET A 9 14.25 0.84 22.39
CA MET A 9 15.58 0.64 22.95
C MET A 9 16.43 1.91 22.81
N LEU A 10 16.43 2.56 21.66
CA LEU A 10 17.12 3.82 21.43
C LEU A 10 16.61 4.91 22.37
N GLY A 11 15.29 5.03 22.53
CA GLY A 11 14.67 5.99 23.45
C GLY A 11 15.09 5.77 24.90
N LEU A 12 15.12 4.51 25.36
CA LEU A 12 15.59 4.16 26.71
C LEU A 12 17.06 4.49 26.90
N LEU A 13 17.92 4.17 25.94
CA LEU A 13 19.35 4.50 26.01
C LEU A 13 19.59 6.02 26.01
N MET A 14 18.78 6.80 25.28
CA MET A 14 18.82 8.27 25.33
C MET A 14 18.44 8.81 26.70
N LEU A 15 17.47 8.23 27.39
CA LEU A 15 17.11 8.60 28.74
C LEU A 15 18.26 8.28 29.71
N VAL A 16 18.91 7.13 29.57
CA VAL A 16 20.10 6.77 30.37
C VAL A 16 21.26 7.76 30.11
N LEU A 17 21.46 8.13 28.81
CA LEU A 17 22.47 9.12 28.44
C LEU A 17 22.24 10.49 29.14
N VAL A 18 21.00 10.96 29.12
CA VAL A 18 20.62 12.21 29.81
C VAL A 18 20.89 12.09 31.28
N TRP A 19 20.48 10.98 31.89
CA TRP A 19 20.73 10.72 33.33
C TRP A 19 22.22 10.75 33.65
N GLU A 20 23.05 9.98 32.98
CA GLU A 20 24.50 9.92 33.24
C GLU A 20 25.20 11.24 32.89
N SER A 21 24.73 11.98 31.90
CA SER A 21 25.25 13.32 31.58
C SER A 21 24.96 14.31 32.71
N ILE A 22 23.76 14.33 33.27
CA ILE A 22 23.42 15.18 34.43
C ILE A 22 24.28 14.78 35.63
N ARG A 23 24.32 13.47 35.93
CA ARG A 23 25.11 12.91 37.00
C ARG A 23 26.61 13.26 36.86
N GLY A 24 27.15 13.18 35.63
CA GLY A 24 28.54 13.50 35.30
C GLY A 24 28.91 14.97 35.60
N ASN A 25 27.94 15.89 35.55
CA ASN A 25 28.15 17.31 35.80
C ASN A 25 27.93 17.72 37.26
N LEU A 26 27.53 16.79 38.14
CA LEU A 26 27.36 17.07 39.58
C LEU A 26 28.70 17.00 40.32
N THR A 27 28.78 17.73 41.46
CA THR A 27 29.94 17.63 42.35
C THR A 27 30.06 16.23 42.97
N PRO A 28 31.27 15.79 43.35
CA PRO A 28 31.46 14.46 43.96
C PRO A 28 30.53 14.24 45.17
N GLU A 29 30.36 15.23 46.03
CA GLU A 29 29.48 15.16 47.20
C GLU A 29 28.00 14.96 46.81
N ALA A 30 27.51 15.66 45.78
CA ALA A 30 26.15 15.50 45.30
C ALA A 30 25.89 14.11 44.73
N ARG A 31 26.91 13.46 44.14
CA ARG A 31 26.78 12.10 43.59
C ARG A 31 26.65 11.01 44.64
N GLU A 32 27.05 11.25 45.89
CA GLU A 32 26.90 10.30 47.00
C GLU A 32 25.45 10.24 47.52
N HIS A 33 24.63 11.26 47.25
CA HIS A 33 23.24 11.31 47.67
C HIS A 33 22.30 10.65 46.65
N TRP A 34 21.23 10.04 47.16
CA TRP A 34 20.14 9.52 46.36
C TRP A 34 19.37 10.66 45.66
N PRO A 35 19.01 10.57 44.37
CA PRO A 35 19.12 9.41 43.46
C PRO A 35 20.44 9.32 42.69
N TRP A 36 21.33 10.29 42.74
CA TRP A 36 22.53 10.41 41.91
C TRP A 36 23.63 9.39 42.22
N ARG A 37 23.50 8.68 43.33
CA ARG A 37 24.36 7.54 43.67
C ARG A 37 24.20 6.38 42.67
N LEU A 38 23.08 6.30 41.96
CA LEU A 38 22.76 5.24 41.01
C LEU A 38 23.49 5.48 39.67
N GLN A 39 24.51 4.71 39.41
CA GLN A 39 25.17 4.62 38.12
C GLN A 39 24.46 3.52 37.29
N LEU A 40 23.83 3.89 36.19
CA LEU A 40 23.10 2.95 35.35
C LEU A 40 24.05 2.24 34.39
N LEU A 41 24.87 3.00 33.68
CA LEU A 41 25.88 2.48 32.75
C LEU A 41 27.12 3.38 32.80
N ASP A 42 28.28 2.81 32.52
CA ASP A 42 29.45 3.62 32.21
C ASP A 42 29.36 4.26 30.82
N MET A 43 30.08 5.33 30.59
CA MET A 43 30.01 6.10 29.35
C MET A 43 30.49 5.32 28.15
N GLU A 44 31.40 4.37 28.30
CA GLU A 44 31.94 3.55 27.21
C GLU A 44 30.89 2.50 26.77
N ALA A 45 30.30 1.79 27.73
CA ALA A 45 29.22 0.84 27.45
C ALA A 45 28.00 1.53 26.84
N LEU A 46 27.63 2.72 27.40
CA LEU A 46 26.53 3.49 26.88
C LEU A 46 26.76 3.95 25.44
N GLY A 47 27.96 4.44 25.11
CA GLY A 47 28.37 4.83 23.78
C GLY A 47 28.29 3.65 22.79
N SER A 48 28.79 2.49 23.19
CA SER A 48 28.76 1.27 22.39
C SER A 48 27.31 0.80 22.12
N LEU A 49 26.45 0.79 23.13
CA LEU A 49 25.03 0.41 23.00
C LEU A 49 24.26 1.39 22.11
N LEU A 50 24.51 2.69 22.26
CA LEU A 50 23.90 3.71 21.38
C LEU A 50 24.31 3.53 19.93
N ALA A 51 25.59 3.25 19.65
CA ALA A 51 26.08 3.03 18.31
C ALA A 51 25.38 1.81 17.66
N VAL A 52 25.23 0.71 18.41
CA VAL A 52 24.51 -0.49 17.95
C VAL A 52 23.03 -0.19 17.72
N ALA A 53 22.38 0.52 18.64
CA ALA A 53 20.97 0.87 18.51
C ALA A 53 20.71 1.75 17.28
N VAL A 54 21.52 2.79 17.07
CA VAL A 54 21.44 3.66 15.89
C VAL A 54 21.68 2.85 14.61
N GLY A 55 22.70 1.99 14.58
CA GLY A 55 22.99 1.10 13.47
C GLY A 55 21.81 0.20 13.12
N ALA A 56 21.15 -0.39 14.12
CA ALA A 56 19.97 -1.24 13.93
C ALA A 56 18.77 -0.45 13.37
N VAL A 57 18.54 0.77 13.86
CA VAL A 57 17.47 1.65 13.34
C VAL A 57 17.74 2.03 11.88
N LEU A 58 18.98 2.41 11.55
CA LEU A 58 19.36 2.77 10.18
C LEU A 58 19.28 1.57 9.22
N ALA A 59 19.79 0.41 9.63
CA ALA A 59 19.71 -0.82 8.82
C ALA A 59 18.25 -1.20 8.54
N ARG A 60 17.38 -1.11 9.55
CA ARG A 60 15.94 -1.33 9.36
C ARG A 60 15.32 -0.33 8.39
N ALA A 61 15.63 0.97 8.54
CA ALA A 61 15.10 1.99 7.66
C ALA A 61 15.54 1.80 6.19
N GLN A 62 16.77 1.37 5.97
CA GLN A 62 17.28 1.02 4.64
C GLN A 62 16.56 -0.21 4.09
N TYR A 63 16.43 -1.28 4.87
CA TYR A 63 15.73 -2.48 4.46
C TYR A 63 14.26 -2.21 4.10
N ALA A 64 13.54 -1.43 4.92
CA ALA A 64 12.16 -1.05 4.63
C ALA A 64 12.00 -0.30 3.29
N ARG A 65 13.00 0.50 2.90
CA ARG A 65 13.00 1.15 1.58
C ARG A 65 13.19 0.17 0.42
N THR A 66 14.01 -0.87 0.60
CA THR A 66 14.27 -1.86 -0.45
C THR A 66 13.09 -2.81 -0.67
N VAL A 67 12.33 -3.11 0.39
CA VAL A 67 11.17 -4.03 0.29
C VAL A 67 9.86 -3.32 -0.06
N ARG A 68 9.87 -1.99 -0.14
CA ARG A 68 8.67 -1.21 -0.44
C ARG A 68 8.07 -1.59 -1.81
N PRO A 69 6.78 -1.94 -1.89
CA PRO A 69 6.11 -2.21 -3.16
C PRO A 69 5.89 -0.91 -3.95
N TYR A 70 6.05 -0.99 -5.27
CA TYR A 70 5.75 0.08 -6.21
C TYR A 70 4.50 -0.29 -7.01
N LEU A 71 3.33 -0.04 -6.44
CA LEU A 71 2.06 -0.37 -7.08
C LEU A 71 1.79 0.57 -8.25
N GLY A 72 1.58 0.01 -9.42
CA GLY A 72 1.25 0.71 -10.66
C GLY A 72 -0.02 0.17 -11.32
N TRP A 73 -0.67 1.01 -12.11
CA TRP A 73 -1.84 0.64 -12.91
C TRP A 73 -1.48 0.65 -14.38
N ARG A 74 -1.96 -0.35 -15.11
CA ARG A 74 -1.82 -0.44 -16.56
C ARG A 74 -3.17 -0.78 -17.17
N GLY A 75 -3.56 -0.04 -18.22
CA GLY A 75 -4.75 -0.31 -18.99
C GLY A 75 -4.40 -0.43 -20.46
N SER A 76 -5.08 -1.33 -21.18
CA SER A 76 -4.97 -1.49 -22.62
C SER A 76 -6.25 -2.09 -23.18
N TRP A 77 -6.56 -1.78 -24.44
CA TRP A 77 -7.61 -2.48 -25.16
C TRP A 77 -7.10 -3.86 -25.57
N ALA A 78 -7.83 -4.91 -25.18
CA ALA A 78 -7.49 -6.31 -25.44
C ALA A 78 -8.74 -7.14 -25.71
N ARG A 79 -8.58 -8.33 -26.31
CA ARG A 79 -9.65 -9.30 -26.50
C ARG A 79 -9.50 -10.48 -25.54
N GLY A 80 -10.51 -11.34 -25.47
CA GLY A 80 -10.46 -12.56 -24.65
C GLY A 80 -10.79 -12.37 -23.18
N HIS A 81 -11.16 -11.18 -22.75
CA HIS A 81 -11.54 -10.90 -21.36
C HIS A 81 -13.05 -10.87 -21.11
N LEU A 82 -13.86 -10.68 -22.17
CA LEU A 82 -15.32 -10.69 -22.13
C LEU A 82 -15.87 -11.74 -23.10
N ARG A 83 -17.14 -12.11 -22.93
CA ARG A 83 -17.81 -13.06 -23.82
C ARG A 83 -17.82 -12.56 -25.27
N GLY A 84 -17.78 -13.50 -26.20
CA GLY A 84 -17.85 -13.20 -27.64
C GLY A 84 -16.57 -12.61 -28.23
N ASP A 85 -15.44 -12.71 -27.52
CA ASP A 85 -14.14 -12.17 -27.95
C ASP A 85 -14.19 -10.67 -28.29
N THR A 86 -15.10 -9.95 -27.65
CA THR A 86 -15.25 -8.51 -27.82
C THR A 86 -14.05 -7.77 -27.25
N GLN A 87 -13.72 -6.65 -27.86
CA GLN A 87 -12.65 -5.81 -27.37
C GLN A 87 -13.07 -5.13 -26.07
N ALA A 88 -12.23 -5.24 -25.06
CA ALA A 88 -12.44 -4.67 -23.73
C ALA A 88 -11.24 -3.84 -23.30
N TRP A 89 -11.50 -2.81 -22.53
CA TRP A 89 -10.48 -2.09 -21.78
C TRP A 89 -10.07 -2.92 -20.56
N ALA A 90 -8.95 -3.62 -20.67
CA ALA A 90 -8.39 -4.44 -19.60
C ALA A 90 -7.49 -3.59 -18.71
N VAL A 91 -7.76 -3.59 -17.40
CA VAL A 91 -6.99 -2.87 -16.39
C VAL A 91 -6.35 -3.87 -15.46
N GLY A 92 -5.05 -3.73 -15.27
CA GLY A 92 -4.29 -4.55 -14.37
C GLY A 92 -3.49 -3.71 -13.37
N ILE A 93 -3.20 -4.32 -12.23
CA ILE A 93 -2.27 -3.80 -11.24
C ILE A 93 -0.95 -4.56 -11.34
N LEU A 94 0.15 -3.86 -11.17
CA LEU A 94 1.48 -4.44 -11.11
C LEU A 94 2.21 -3.97 -9.84
N ASN A 95 3.12 -4.80 -9.36
CA ASN A 95 4.07 -4.42 -8.35
C ASN A 95 5.46 -4.30 -9.00
N GLY A 96 5.90 -3.07 -9.25
CA GLY A 96 7.24 -2.78 -9.79
C GLY A 96 8.38 -2.90 -8.76
N GLY A 97 8.09 -3.23 -7.51
CA GLY A 97 9.08 -3.53 -6.48
C GLY A 97 9.74 -4.89 -6.72
N GLN A 98 10.78 -5.19 -5.95
CA GLN A 98 11.51 -6.47 -6.05
C GLN A 98 10.87 -7.59 -5.23
N HIS A 99 10.06 -7.24 -4.24
CA HIS A 99 9.51 -8.16 -3.25
C HIS A 99 7.99 -8.30 -3.38
N ILE A 100 7.47 -9.42 -2.90
CA ILE A 100 6.04 -9.68 -2.83
C ILE A 100 5.39 -8.70 -1.85
N ALA A 101 4.22 -8.19 -2.24
CA ALA A 101 3.31 -7.51 -1.34
C ALA A 101 2.01 -8.32 -1.22
N THR A 102 1.45 -8.41 -0.03
CA THR A 102 0.23 -9.18 0.22
C THR A 102 -0.96 -8.23 0.34
N VAL A 103 -2.03 -8.50 -0.38
CA VAL A 103 -3.26 -7.70 -0.30
C VAL A 103 -3.88 -7.82 1.09
N GLU A 104 -4.19 -6.69 1.71
CA GLU A 104 -4.94 -6.58 2.97
C GLU A 104 -6.42 -6.31 2.71
N SER A 105 -6.70 -5.35 1.82
CA SER A 105 -8.06 -5.01 1.40
C SER A 105 -8.11 -4.55 -0.04
N TYR A 106 -9.27 -4.76 -0.64
CA TYR A 106 -9.59 -4.39 -2.00
C TYR A 106 -11.01 -3.82 -2.03
N ASP A 107 -11.13 -2.53 -2.28
CA ASP A 107 -12.39 -1.82 -2.25
C ASP A 107 -12.65 -1.10 -3.58
N CYS A 108 -13.91 -1.00 -3.95
CA CYS A 108 -14.36 -0.33 -5.16
C CYS A 108 -15.25 0.88 -4.84
N GLN A 109 -15.29 1.83 -5.77
CA GLN A 109 -16.19 2.96 -5.74
C GLN A 109 -16.68 3.23 -7.17
N VAL A 110 -17.96 3.07 -7.40
CA VAL A 110 -18.60 3.24 -8.72
C VAL A 110 -19.19 4.64 -8.84
N VAL A 111 -18.99 5.30 -9.97
CA VAL A 111 -19.62 6.56 -10.33
C VAL A 111 -20.27 6.39 -11.70
N LEU A 112 -21.62 6.37 -11.72
CA LEU A 112 -22.40 6.23 -12.96
C LEU A 112 -22.56 7.58 -13.64
N ALA A 113 -22.46 7.61 -14.97
CA ALA A 113 -22.68 8.81 -15.76
C ALA A 113 -24.14 9.33 -15.61
N GLY A 114 -24.30 10.65 -15.52
CA GLY A 114 -25.62 11.28 -15.45
C GLY A 114 -26.35 11.17 -14.11
N ARG A 115 -25.79 10.50 -13.11
CA ARG A 115 -26.30 10.60 -11.73
C ARG A 115 -25.60 11.73 -10.99
N GLU A 116 -26.40 12.59 -10.32
CA GLU A 116 -25.82 13.61 -9.42
C GLU A 116 -24.85 12.92 -8.47
N ARG A 117 -23.62 13.44 -8.40
CA ARG A 117 -22.65 13.01 -7.40
C ARG A 117 -23.29 13.15 -6.03
N ARG A 118 -23.87 12.08 -5.52
CA ARG A 118 -24.23 12.04 -4.11
C ARG A 118 -22.94 12.25 -3.33
N ALA A 119 -22.91 13.35 -2.56
CA ALA A 119 -21.84 13.62 -1.63
C ALA A 119 -21.67 12.38 -0.74
N GLY A 120 -20.53 11.66 -0.88
CA GLY A 120 -20.25 10.45 -0.12
C GLY A 120 -20.37 9.14 -0.91
N THR A 121 -19.84 9.07 -2.13
CA THR A 121 -19.64 7.76 -2.77
C THR A 121 -18.76 6.91 -1.84
N ARG A 122 -19.37 5.88 -1.25
CA ARG A 122 -18.75 5.04 -0.23
C ARG A 122 -17.84 4.01 -0.91
N TRP A 123 -16.72 3.72 -0.31
CA TRP A 123 -15.93 2.53 -0.64
C TRP A 123 -16.72 1.29 -0.22
N THR A 124 -16.86 0.34 -1.13
CA THR A 124 -17.59 -0.90 -0.96
C THR A 124 -16.73 -2.07 -1.38
N ASP A 125 -17.06 -3.27 -0.93
CA ASP A 125 -16.45 -4.46 -1.47
C ASP A 125 -16.87 -4.69 -2.94
N ILE A 126 -16.20 -5.62 -3.59
CA ILE A 126 -16.43 -5.94 -5.00
C ILE A 126 -17.85 -6.45 -5.27
N THR A 127 -18.43 -7.20 -4.33
CA THR A 127 -19.78 -7.79 -4.48
C THR A 127 -20.82 -6.67 -4.58
N VAL A 128 -20.76 -5.70 -3.69
CA VAL A 128 -21.64 -4.53 -3.71
C VAL A 128 -21.44 -3.69 -4.97
N ALA A 129 -20.18 -3.52 -5.41
CA ALA A 129 -19.89 -2.81 -6.66
C ALA A 129 -20.50 -3.52 -7.88
N VAL A 130 -20.43 -4.86 -7.93
CA VAL A 130 -21.04 -5.67 -8.99
C VAL A 130 -22.56 -5.55 -8.94
N GLU A 131 -23.19 -5.57 -7.76
CA GLU A 131 -24.63 -5.38 -7.60
C GLU A 131 -25.07 -3.99 -8.07
N GLU A 132 -24.31 -2.95 -7.77
CA GLU A 132 -24.59 -1.59 -8.22
C GLU A 132 -24.51 -1.45 -9.75
N LEU A 133 -23.50 -2.04 -10.37
CA LEU A 133 -23.31 -2.05 -11.81
C LEU A 133 -24.41 -2.85 -12.52
N THR A 134 -24.77 -4.03 -12.01
CA THR A 134 -25.86 -4.84 -12.56
C THR A 134 -27.24 -4.18 -12.38
N GLY A 135 -27.45 -3.54 -11.23
CA GLY A 135 -28.64 -2.71 -11.00
C GLY A 135 -28.75 -1.50 -11.92
N ALA A 136 -27.63 -1.05 -12.49
CA ALA A 136 -27.60 -0.05 -13.56
C ALA A 136 -27.85 -0.65 -14.97
N GLY A 137 -28.08 -1.96 -15.09
CA GLY A 137 -28.37 -2.66 -16.34
C GLY A 137 -27.11 -3.06 -17.14
N LEU A 138 -25.95 -3.16 -16.48
CA LEU A 138 -24.73 -3.71 -17.07
C LEU A 138 -24.65 -5.21 -16.77
N VAL A 139 -24.17 -6.00 -17.73
CA VAL A 139 -24.17 -7.46 -17.66
C VAL A 139 -22.76 -7.98 -17.40
N VAL A 140 -22.61 -8.80 -16.35
CA VAL A 140 -21.34 -9.45 -16.00
C VAL A 140 -20.88 -10.36 -17.14
N ALA A 141 -19.60 -10.34 -17.42
CA ALA A 141 -18.91 -11.06 -18.50
C ALA A 141 -19.29 -10.62 -19.92
N GLU A 142 -20.26 -9.76 -20.12
CA GLU A 142 -20.58 -9.13 -21.40
C GLU A 142 -20.08 -7.68 -21.44
N ASP A 143 -20.50 -6.88 -20.45
CA ASP A 143 -20.12 -5.47 -20.36
C ASP A 143 -18.90 -5.27 -19.45
N PHE A 144 -18.76 -6.08 -18.42
CA PHE A 144 -17.63 -5.98 -17.51
C PHE A 144 -17.30 -7.29 -16.82
N GLN A 145 -16.07 -7.39 -16.40
CA GLN A 145 -15.57 -8.39 -15.46
C GLN A 145 -14.70 -7.68 -14.43
N LEU A 146 -14.93 -7.95 -13.14
CA LEU A 146 -14.08 -7.52 -12.04
C LEU A 146 -13.41 -8.74 -11.43
N ALA A 147 -12.10 -8.66 -11.20
CA ALA A 147 -11.35 -9.70 -10.52
C ALA A 147 -11.38 -9.44 -9.02
N GLU A 148 -11.60 -10.47 -8.23
CA GLU A 148 -11.55 -10.42 -6.79
C GLU A 148 -10.10 -10.63 -6.32
N LEU A 149 -9.50 -9.56 -5.74
CA LEU A 149 -8.18 -9.60 -5.13
C LEU A 149 -8.36 -9.57 -3.61
N GLY A 150 -8.79 -10.70 -3.04
CA GLY A 150 -9.09 -10.82 -1.62
C GLY A 150 -7.86 -10.73 -0.71
N PRO A 151 -8.07 -10.60 0.61
CA PRO A 151 -6.99 -10.61 1.59
C PRO A 151 -6.12 -11.87 1.45
N GLY A 152 -4.80 -11.68 1.52
CA GLY A 152 -3.83 -12.76 1.32
C GLY A 152 -3.37 -12.94 -0.13
N PHE A 153 -3.98 -12.27 -1.11
CA PHE A 153 -3.56 -12.37 -2.51
C PHE A 153 -2.14 -11.79 -2.70
N PRO A 154 -1.19 -12.55 -3.29
CA PRO A 154 0.18 -12.08 -3.49
C PRO A 154 0.29 -11.23 -4.75
N LEU A 155 0.78 -10.00 -4.61
CA LEU A 155 1.27 -9.19 -5.72
C LEU A 155 2.78 -9.40 -5.84
N VAL A 156 3.18 -10.24 -6.76
CA VAL A 156 4.58 -10.58 -6.98
C VAL A 156 5.33 -9.38 -7.51
N GLY A 157 6.46 -9.07 -6.87
CA GLY A 157 7.40 -8.08 -7.37
C GLY A 157 8.37 -8.78 -8.32
N THR A 158 8.32 -8.47 -9.58
CA THR A 158 9.11 -9.25 -10.56
C THR A 158 10.13 -8.42 -11.32
N GLY A 159 10.07 -7.10 -11.23
CA GLY A 159 10.74 -6.32 -12.26
C GLY A 159 10.23 -6.65 -13.67
N SER A 160 9.27 -7.57 -13.83
CA SER A 160 8.58 -7.89 -15.06
C SER A 160 7.27 -7.11 -15.15
N TYR A 161 6.81 -6.90 -16.39
CA TYR A 161 5.58 -6.16 -16.68
C TYR A 161 4.31 -7.02 -16.52
N GLU A 162 4.37 -8.12 -15.79
CA GLU A 162 3.20 -8.93 -15.51
C GLU A 162 2.21 -8.16 -14.64
N THR A 163 1.01 -8.03 -15.16
CA THR A 163 -0.09 -7.36 -14.48
C THR A 163 -1.10 -8.39 -14.00
N VAL A 164 -1.57 -8.22 -12.76
CA VAL A 164 -2.73 -8.96 -12.26
C VAL A 164 -3.97 -8.22 -12.74
N LEU A 165 -4.87 -8.92 -13.43
CA LEU A 165 -6.11 -8.32 -13.92
C LEU A 165 -6.95 -7.83 -12.75
N VAL A 166 -7.38 -6.58 -12.83
CA VAL A 166 -8.32 -5.93 -11.89
C VAL A 166 -9.73 -5.94 -12.48
N GLY A 167 -9.83 -5.70 -13.79
CA GLY A 167 -11.09 -5.77 -14.48
C GLY A 167 -10.93 -5.57 -15.99
N ALA A 168 -11.99 -5.94 -16.71
CA ALA A 168 -12.13 -5.72 -18.13
C ALA A 168 -13.51 -5.11 -18.41
N PHE A 169 -13.57 -4.12 -19.29
CA PHE A 169 -14.71 -3.23 -19.47
C PHE A 169 -15.01 -3.04 -20.96
N SER A 170 -16.24 -3.30 -21.38
CA SER A 170 -16.69 -3.04 -22.74
C SER A 170 -16.74 -1.55 -23.06
N LYS A 171 -16.91 -1.20 -24.32
CA LYS A 171 -17.16 0.19 -24.71
C LYS A 171 -18.43 0.72 -24.09
N GLU A 172 -19.51 -0.08 -24.03
CA GLU A 172 -20.77 0.26 -23.40
C GLU A 172 -20.57 0.63 -21.92
N PHE A 173 -19.76 -0.15 -21.19
CA PHE A 173 -19.41 0.15 -19.81
C PHE A 173 -18.69 1.50 -19.70
N VAL A 174 -17.68 1.75 -20.54
CA VAL A 174 -16.90 3.00 -20.53
C VAL A 174 -17.78 4.24 -20.79
N ASP A 175 -18.82 4.08 -21.61
CA ASP A 175 -19.74 5.16 -21.94
C ASP A 175 -20.74 5.44 -20.77
N ARG A 176 -21.12 4.41 -20.00
CA ARG A 176 -22.12 4.49 -18.92
C ARG A 176 -21.57 4.72 -17.53
N VAL A 177 -20.32 4.37 -17.30
CA VAL A 177 -19.63 4.52 -16.01
C VAL A 177 -18.65 5.67 -16.08
N GLU A 178 -18.90 6.75 -15.33
CA GLU A 178 -18.03 7.94 -15.32
C GLU A 178 -16.66 7.62 -14.72
N ALA A 179 -16.64 6.92 -13.58
CA ALA A 179 -15.41 6.47 -12.94
C ALA A 179 -15.63 5.15 -12.18
N LEU A 180 -14.63 4.31 -12.17
CA LEU A 180 -14.51 3.16 -11.29
C LEU A 180 -13.19 3.27 -10.57
N HIS A 181 -13.26 3.74 -9.33
CA HIS A 181 -12.08 3.79 -8.48
C HIS A 181 -11.90 2.47 -7.76
N VAL A 182 -10.67 1.99 -7.78
CA VAL A 182 -10.25 0.82 -7.02
C VAL A 182 -9.19 1.24 -6.03
N ARG A 183 -9.41 0.89 -4.77
CA ARG A 183 -8.46 1.09 -3.68
C ARG A 183 -7.91 -0.26 -3.27
N ILE A 184 -6.60 -0.42 -3.35
CA ILE A 184 -5.92 -1.60 -2.88
C ILE A 184 -4.96 -1.22 -1.75
N ARG A 185 -5.03 -1.96 -0.66
CA ARG A 185 -4.09 -1.88 0.45
C ARG A 185 -3.31 -3.17 0.52
N VAL A 186 -2.00 -3.05 0.65
CA VAL A 186 -1.09 -4.19 0.72
C VAL A 186 -0.12 -4.04 1.87
N THR A 187 0.35 -5.16 2.39
CA THR A 187 1.43 -5.23 3.39
C THR A 187 2.70 -5.71 2.71
N ASP A 188 3.81 -5.07 2.99
CA ASP A 188 5.13 -5.51 2.57
C ASP A 188 5.75 -6.54 3.52
N LEU A 189 6.98 -7.02 3.22
CA LEU A 189 7.68 -8.03 4.01
C LEU A 189 8.06 -7.56 5.43
N VAL A 190 8.12 -6.26 5.69
CA VAL A 190 8.40 -5.73 7.02
C VAL A 190 7.13 -5.42 7.81
N GLY A 191 5.95 -5.64 7.22
CA GLY A 191 4.64 -5.40 7.81
C GLY A 191 4.18 -3.96 7.74
N ASP A 192 4.79 -3.13 6.87
CA ASP A 192 4.32 -1.78 6.61
C ASP A 192 3.19 -1.82 5.57
N SER A 193 2.12 -1.07 5.83
CA SER A 193 0.95 -1.01 4.96
C SER A 193 1.09 0.09 3.91
N HIS A 194 0.74 -0.23 2.67
CA HIS A 194 0.79 0.69 1.52
C HIS A 194 -0.55 0.69 0.81
N GLU A 195 -1.03 1.88 0.45
CA GLU A 195 -2.31 2.04 -0.23
C GLU A 195 -2.11 2.69 -1.60
N ARG A 196 -2.88 2.21 -2.60
CA ARG A 196 -2.94 2.80 -3.93
C ARG A 196 -4.37 2.84 -4.41
N ILE A 197 -4.79 4.03 -4.88
CA ILE A 197 -6.08 4.22 -5.55
C ILE A 197 -5.81 4.43 -7.04
N GLY A 198 -6.59 3.76 -7.88
CA GLY A 198 -6.60 3.92 -9.33
C GLY A 198 -8.00 4.17 -9.84
N ASP A 199 -8.12 5.01 -10.85
CA ASP A 199 -9.33 5.14 -11.65
C ASP A 199 -9.19 4.25 -12.89
N CYS A 200 -9.96 3.16 -12.92
CA CYS A 200 -9.91 2.19 -14.01
C CYS A 200 -10.36 2.78 -15.35
N MET A 201 -11.15 3.86 -15.35
CA MET A 201 -11.68 4.46 -16.58
C MET A 201 -10.78 5.57 -17.14
N ARG A 202 -9.80 6.03 -16.38
CA ARG A 202 -8.98 7.20 -16.74
C ARG A 202 -8.28 7.08 -18.11
N GLY A 203 -7.82 5.89 -18.49
CA GLY A 203 -7.12 5.64 -19.76
C GLY A 203 -8.04 5.23 -20.89
N ALA A 204 -9.22 4.70 -20.61
CA ALA A 204 -10.13 4.12 -21.58
C ALA A 204 -10.62 5.16 -22.63
N ARG A 205 -10.92 6.37 -22.16
CA ARG A 205 -11.42 7.46 -23.01
C ARG A 205 -10.32 8.20 -23.77
N ALA A 206 -9.10 8.21 -23.23
CA ALA A 206 -7.97 8.90 -23.86
C ALA A 206 -7.32 8.05 -24.97
N ASN A 207 -7.40 6.74 -24.87
CA ASN A 207 -6.91 5.81 -25.88
C ASN A 207 -8.06 5.48 -26.82
N THR A 208 -8.26 6.32 -27.81
CA THR A 208 -9.21 6.05 -28.90
C THR A 208 -8.88 4.70 -29.54
N PHE A 209 -9.91 3.86 -29.59
CA PHE A 209 -9.90 2.61 -30.29
C PHE A 209 -9.53 2.85 -31.76
N ALA A 210 -8.33 2.48 -32.17
CA ALA A 210 -8.02 2.22 -33.56
C ALA A 210 -8.27 0.71 -33.77
N PRO A 211 -9.24 0.29 -34.59
CA PRO A 211 -9.33 -1.11 -34.99
C PRO A 211 -8.01 -1.51 -35.64
N PRO A 212 -7.45 -2.69 -35.33
CA PRO A 212 -6.35 -3.21 -36.13
C PRO A 212 -6.85 -3.36 -37.58
N ASP A 213 -6.06 -2.80 -38.51
CA ASP A 213 -6.23 -3.01 -39.96
C ASP A 213 -6.14 -4.50 -40.30
#